data_9efb5cb30eed71f37cb1ac0600429ef8
#
_entry.id   9efb5cb30eed71f37cb1ac0600429ef8
#
_cell.length_a   1.000
_cell.length_b   1.000
_cell.length_c   1.000
_cell.angle_alpha   90.00
_cell.angle_beta   90.00
_cell.angle_gamma   90.00
#
_symmetry.space_group_name_H-M   'P 1'
#
loop_
_entity.id
_entity.type
_entity.pdbx_description
1 polymer ?
#
loop_
_entity_poly.entity_id
_entity_poly.type
_entity_poly.pdbx_seq_one_letter_code
_entity_poly.pdbx_strand_id
1 'polypeptide(L)'
;MSPRLPVIIDLSSIKFCEPEQFAIIALVLKDFKNKKNFTVEFKIGEQNQISKVIGYLSHVGFFDFLGLNYGNLIGSARGSNTYIPISEISESHLFNTYSEYKATLQDFIEEEAQKLTRILLKSSERTQNFLIITYSIREAIRNALEHSETGVCYVCAQSWNNGKAQIIIMDEGIGIYKSLQQANIKNLDNNNFLRLAIEPGVSRTNNLSALENIHDNSGYGLYVLYHVARSFGRLVISSSQKYLVVTKDKKEFEGSFSHTGTLIALTFESYPNDSRDIINMIVQSGEEEAAAQGRNKSSVRSKSL
;
A
#
# COMPACT_ATOMS: atom_id res chain seq x y z
N MET A 1 -12.42 -11.40 -36.27
CA MET A 1 -11.80 -10.69 -35.11
C MET A 1 -11.27 -9.37 -35.62
N SER A 2 -11.66 -8.24 -35.07
CA SER A 2 -11.06 -6.95 -35.40
C SER A 2 -9.58 -6.97 -35.05
N PRO A 3 -8.69 -6.41 -35.90
CA PRO A 3 -7.28 -6.35 -35.61
C PRO A 3 -7.05 -5.51 -34.33
N ARG A 4 -6.21 -6.02 -33.42
CA ARG A 4 -5.81 -5.26 -32.25
C ARG A 4 -4.95 -4.09 -32.66
N LEU A 5 -5.19 -2.92 -32.10
CA LEU A 5 -4.37 -1.74 -32.32
C LEU A 5 -2.98 -1.91 -31.69
N PRO A 6 -1.88 -1.74 -32.43
CA PRO A 6 -0.54 -1.78 -31.83
C PRO A 6 -0.28 -0.49 -31.04
N VAL A 7 0.21 -0.65 -29.82
CA VAL A 7 0.61 0.45 -28.93
C VAL A 7 2.04 0.21 -28.46
N ILE A 8 2.92 1.17 -28.69
CA ILE A 8 4.31 1.13 -28.23
C ILE A 8 4.42 2.03 -27.00
N ILE A 9 4.85 1.46 -25.89
CA ILE A 9 5.16 2.19 -24.66
C ILE A 9 6.68 2.37 -24.58
N ASP A 10 7.14 3.58 -24.81
CA ASP A 10 8.57 3.92 -24.81
C ASP A 10 9.02 4.39 -23.43
N LEU A 11 9.78 3.56 -22.73
CA LEU A 11 10.37 3.82 -21.43
C LEU A 11 11.83 4.29 -21.53
N SER A 12 12.41 4.35 -22.73
CA SER A 12 13.84 4.62 -22.93
C SER A 12 14.29 6.01 -22.46
N SER A 13 13.37 6.97 -22.39
CA SER A 13 13.66 8.35 -21.98
C SER A 13 13.47 8.66 -20.49
N ILE A 14 13.09 7.68 -19.67
CA ILE A 14 12.94 7.89 -18.23
C ILE A 14 14.30 8.19 -17.61
N LYS A 15 14.41 9.36 -16.95
CA LYS A 15 15.65 9.83 -16.31
C LYS A 15 15.70 9.61 -14.81
N PHE A 16 14.53 9.58 -14.15
CA PHE A 16 14.38 9.42 -12.71
C PHE A 16 13.04 8.76 -12.40
N CYS A 17 13.03 7.90 -11.37
CA CYS A 17 11.81 7.25 -10.90
C CYS A 17 11.97 6.82 -9.44
N GLU A 18 11.13 7.37 -8.56
CA GLU A 18 11.00 6.90 -7.16
C GLU A 18 10.07 5.68 -7.09
N PRO A 19 10.09 4.91 -5.98
CA PRO A 19 9.23 3.74 -5.81
C PRO A 19 7.74 4.01 -6.04
N GLU A 20 7.18 5.10 -5.49
CA GLU A 20 5.78 5.47 -5.72
C GLU A 20 5.47 5.66 -7.22
N GLN A 21 6.36 6.33 -7.94
CA GLN A 21 6.16 6.63 -9.35
C GLN A 21 6.18 5.35 -10.20
N PHE A 22 7.16 4.48 -10.00
CA PHE A 22 7.22 3.25 -10.79
C PHE A 22 6.07 2.29 -10.42
N ALA A 23 5.64 2.24 -9.18
CA ALA A 23 4.51 1.40 -8.76
C ALA A 23 3.20 1.85 -9.40
N ILE A 24 2.91 3.16 -9.41
CA ILE A 24 1.75 3.73 -10.12
C ILE A 24 1.82 3.42 -11.62
N ILE A 25 2.98 3.66 -12.24
CA ILE A 25 3.18 3.38 -13.67
C ILE A 25 2.98 1.89 -13.94
N ALA A 26 3.52 1.01 -13.10
CA ALA A 26 3.38 -0.44 -13.26
C ALA A 26 1.92 -0.89 -13.23
N LEU A 27 1.13 -0.43 -12.26
CA LEU A 27 -0.29 -0.75 -12.17
C LEU A 27 -1.08 -0.26 -13.39
N VAL A 28 -0.86 0.99 -13.81
CA VAL A 28 -1.54 1.58 -14.99
C VAL A 28 -1.18 0.81 -16.26
N LEU A 29 0.10 0.50 -16.48
CA LEU A 29 0.56 -0.22 -17.66
C LEU A 29 0.08 -1.66 -17.66
N LYS A 30 0.02 -2.32 -16.51
CA LYS A 30 -0.50 -3.67 -16.36
C LYS A 30 -2.00 -3.73 -16.70
N ASP A 31 -2.79 -2.80 -16.15
CA ASP A 31 -4.21 -2.65 -16.48
C ASP A 31 -4.42 -2.36 -17.99
N PHE A 32 -3.62 -1.49 -18.56
CA PHE A 32 -3.68 -1.16 -19.99
C PHE A 32 -3.33 -2.38 -20.86
N LYS A 33 -2.25 -3.10 -20.54
CA LYS A 33 -1.84 -4.31 -21.26
C LYS A 33 -2.92 -5.39 -21.24
N ASN A 34 -3.68 -5.50 -20.15
CA ASN A 34 -4.73 -6.50 -20.00
C ASN A 34 -6.01 -6.17 -20.80
N LYS A 35 -6.13 -4.98 -21.36
CA LYS A 35 -7.28 -4.61 -22.21
C LYS A 35 -7.20 -5.35 -23.53
N LYS A 36 -8.28 -6.05 -23.88
CA LYS A 36 -8.35 -6.99 -25.01
C LYS A 36 -8.15 -6.36 -26.40
N ASN A 37 -8.27 -5.03 -26.53
CA ASN A 37 -8.28 -4.33 -27.81
C ASN A 37 -6.89 -3.85 -28.28
N PHE A 38 -5.84 -4.08 -27.48
CA PHE A 38 -4.49 -3.60 -27.77
C PHE A 38 -3.47 -4.74 -27.81
N THR A 39 -2.45 -4.57 -28.66
CA THR A 39 -1.19 -5.31 -28.56
C THR A 39 -0.17 -4.31 -28.02
N VAL A 40 0.42 -4.61 -26.87
CA VAL A 40 1.33 -3.67 -26.19
C VAL A 40 2.77 -4.17 -26.35
N GLU A 41 3.60 -3.31 -26.90
CA GLU A 41 5.05 -3.51 -27.01
C GLU A 41 5.77 -2.49 -26.12
N PHE A 42 6.85 -2.92 -25.45
CA PHE A 42 7.65 -2.04 -24.61
C PHE A 42 9.00 -1.77 -25.27
N LYS A 43 9.32 -0.49 -25.44
CA LYS A 43 10.65 -0.05 -25.86
C LYS A 43 11.44 0.41 -24.65
N ILE A 44 12.51 -0.30 -24.32
CA ILE A 44 13.32 -0.10 -23.10
C ILE A 44 14.63 0.65 -23.42
N GLY A 45 15.01 0.74 -24.67
CA GLY A 45 16.27 1.27 -25.16
C GLY A 45 17.18 0.18 -25.73
N GLU A 46 18.23 0.58 -26.41
CA GLU A 46 19.23 -0.35 -26.95
C GLU A 46 20.12 -0.88 -25.81
N GLN A 47 20.54 -2.15 -25.88
CA GLN A 47 21.33 -2.83 -24.84
C GLN A 47 22.60 -2.06 -24.43
N ASN A 48 23.19 -1.32 -25.34
CA ASN A 48 24.42 -0.54 -25.11
C ASN A 48 24.17 0.85 -24.52
N GLN A 49 22.91 1.28 -24.38
CA GLN A 49 22.51 2.61 -23.92
C GLN A 49 21.42 2.57 -22.82
N ILE A 50 21.33 1.46 -22.08
CA ILE A 50 20.39 1.31 -20.98
C ILE A 50 20.69 2.36 -19.93
N SER A 51 19.72 3.25 -19.67
CA SER A 51 19.85 4.27 -18.64
C SER A 51 19.97 3.64 -17.26
N LYS A 52 20.61 4.35 -16.30
CA LYS A 52 20.69 3.89 -14.88
C LYS A 52 19.32 3.60 -14.30
N VAL A 53 18.30 4.34 -14.71
CA VAL A 53 16.93 4.16 -14.24
C VAL A 53 16.32 2.86 -14.77
N ILE A 54 16.52 2.55 -16.06
CA ILE A 54 16.07 1.26 -16.60
C ILE A 54 16.79 0.11 -15.92
N GLY A 55 18.10 0.23 -15.66
CA GLY A 55 18.85 -0.75 -14.88
C GLY A 55 18.29 -0.94 -13.47
N TYR A 56 17.92 0.15 -12.78
CA TYR A 56 17.26 0.10 -11.48
C TYR A 56 15.88 -0.57 -11.55
N LEU A 57 15.02 -0.16 -12.49
CA LEU A 57 13.70 -0.77 -12.70
C LEU A 57 13.79 -2.27 -13.04
N SER A 58 14.78 -2.64 -13.86
CA SER A 58 15.10 -4.03 -14.18
C SER A 58 15.48 -4.82 -12.92
N HIS A 59 16.32 -4.22 -12.07
CA HIS A 59 16.78 -4.86 -10.84
C HIS A 59 15.65 -5.07 -9.83
N VAL A 60 14.76 -4.07 -9.62
CA VAL A 60 13.71 -4.13 -8.59
C VAL A 60 12.48 -4.99 -8.97
N GLY A 61 12.47 -5.63 -10.15
CA GLY A 61 11.37 -6.49 -10.56
C GLY A 61 10.21 -5.76 -11.26
N PHE A 62 10.40 -4.50 -11.67
CA PHE A 62 9.34 -3.71 -12.33
C PHE A 62 8.83 -4.35 -13.62
N PHE A 63 9.71 -4.85 -14.46
CA PHE A 63 9.33 -5.45 -15.75
C PHE A 63 8.66 -6.82 -15.57
N ASP A 64 9.14 -7.61 -14.60
CA ASP A 64 8.50 -8.89 -14.26
C ASP A 64 7.08 -8.66 -13.70
N PHE A 65 6.89 -7.63 -12.87
CA PHE A 65 5.56 -7.24 -12.40
C PHE A 65 4.60 -6.89 -13.55
N LEU A 66 5.13 -6.34 -14.65
CA LEU A 66 4.38 -6.10 -15.89
C LEU A 66 4.16 -7.38 -16.71
N GLY A 67 4.69 -8.52 -16.32
CA GLY A 67 4.68 -9.76 -17.08
C GLY A 67 5.57 -9.70 -18.32
N LEU A 68 6.70 -9.00 -18.24
CA LEU A 68 7.72 -8.91 -19.27
C LEU A 68 8.92 -9.76 -18.84
N ASN A 69 9.40 -10.60 -19.74
CA ASN A 69 10.61 -11.41 -19.49
C ASN A 69 11.88 -10.54 -19.62
N TYR A 70 12.07 -9.61 -18.69
CA TYR A 70 13.21 -8.69 -18.65
C TYR A 70 13.56 -8.32 -17.21
N GLY A 71 14.84 -8.35 -16.88
CA GLY A 71 15.34 -8.03 -15.54
C GLY A 71 15.15 -9.16 -14.54
N ASN A 72 15.16 -8.83 -13.26
CA ASN A 72 14.99 -9.78 -12.18
C ASN A 72 13.52 -10.12 -11.96
N LEU A 73 13.26 -11.36 -11.58
CA LEU A 73 11.94 -11.80 -11.13
C LEU A 73 11.58 -11.14 -9.79
N ILE A 74 10.28 -10.95 -9.56
CA ILE A 74 9.77 -10.47 -8.26
C ILE A 74 10.29 -11.38 -7.14
N GLY A 75 10.78 -10.76 -6.07
CA GLY A 75 11.34 -11.47 -4.93
C GLY A 75 12.74 -12.04 -5.12
N SER A 76 13.29 -12.09 -6.35
CA SER A 76 14.64 -12.61 -6.61
C SER A 76 15.75 -11.56 -6.42
N ALA A 77 15.43 -10.29 -6.56
CA ALA A 77 16.38 -9.21 -6.35
C ALA A 77 16.79 -9.13 -4.88
N ARG A 78 18.09 -8.97 -4.63
CA ARG A 78 18.55 -8.65 -3.28
C ARG A 78 18.22 -7.19 -2.99
N GLY A 79 17.47 -6.96 -1.91
CA GLY A 79 17.36 -5.66 -1.29
C GLY A 79 18.69 -5.22 -0.69
N SER A 80 18.71 -4.03 -0.14
CA SER A 80 19.82 -3.52 0.66
C SER A 80 19.26 -2.97 1.98
N ASN A 81 20.12 -2.43 2.81
CA ASN A 81 19.67 -1.69 4.00
C ASN A 81 19.06 -0.31 3.68
N THR A 82 18.83 0.01 2.41
CA THR A 82 18.24 1.27 1.96
C THR A 82 17.05 1.09 1.02
N TYR A 83 16.82 -0.09 0.48
CA TYR A 83 15.67 -0.35 -0.38
C TYR A 83 15.20 -1.82 -0.32
N ILE A 84 13.93 -2.00 -0.61
CA ILE A 84 13.26 -3.28 -0.77
C ILE A 84 12.74 -3.32 -2.21
N PRO A 85 13.19 -4.28 -3.04
CA PRO A 85 12.63 -4.49 -4.38
C PRO A 85 11.17 -4.93 -4.30
N ILE A 86 10.44 -4.96 -5.42
CA ILE A 86 9.10 -5.51 -5.44
C ILE A 86 9.15 -6.94 -4.92
N SER A 87 8.46 -7.19 -3.83
CA SER A 87 8.42 -8.47 -3.14
C SER A 87 6.97 -8.84 -2.87
N GLU A 88 6.66 -10.11 -3.04
CA GLU A 88 5.32 -10.66 -2.75
C GLU A 88 5.19 -11.00 -1.28
N ILE A 89 4.05 -10.64 -0.70
CA ILE A 89 3.57 -11.11 0.61
C ILE A 89 2.26 -11.85 0.36
N SER A 90 2.19 -13.13 0.72
CA SER A 90 1.00 -13.95 0.52
C SER A 90 0.64 -14.77 1.75
N GLU A 91 -0.66 -14.99 1.95
CA GLU A 91 -1.16 -15.83 3.04
C GLU A 91 -0.63 -17.27 2.93
N SER A 92 -0.49 -17.81 1.71
CA SER A 92 0.02 -19.16 1.48
C SER A 92 1.46 -19.33 1.93
N HIS A 93 2.30 -18.30 1.76
CA HIS A 93 3.68 -18.28 2.26
C HIS A 93 3.72 -18.39 3.79
N LEU A 94 2.75 -17.74 4.45
CA LEU A 94 2.56 -17.76 5.90
C LEU A 94 2.34 -19.14 6.47
N PHE A 95 1.31 -19.81 5.95
CA PHE A 95 0.95 -21.13 6.42
C PHE A 95 2.10 -22.12 6.22
N ASN A 96 2.86 -21.99 5.13
CA ASN A 96 4.00 -22.85 4.87
C ASN A 96 5.21 -22.58 5.78
N THR A 97 5.41 -21.33 6.20
CA THR A 97 6.60 -20.93 6.98
C THR A 97 6.36 -21.11 8.49
N TYR A 98 5.12 -20.94 8.97
CA TYR A 98 4.81 -20.84 10.40
C TYR A 98 3.85 -21.94 10.91
N SER A 99 3.52 -22.95 10.09
CA SER A 99 2.60 -24.04 10.47
C SER A 99 2.99 -24.76 11.76
N GLU A 100 4.27 -24.78 12.12
CA GLU A 100 4.78 -25.40 13.33
C GLU A 100 4.56 -24.58 14.62
N TYR A 101 4.33 -23.25 14.51
CA TYR A 101 4.31 -22.34 15.65
C TYR A 101 2.93 -21.78 16.01
N LYS A 102 1.84 -22.22 15.37
CA LYS A 102 0.47 -21.70 15.62
C LYS A 102 0.35 -20.17 15.57
N ALA A 103 1.17 -19.50 14.76
CA ALA A 103 1.08 -18.06 14.53
C ALA A 103 -0.21 -17.72 13.77
N THR A 104 -0.83 -16.60 14.10
CA THR A 104 -1.98 -16.07 13.36
C THR A 104 -1.51 -15.24 12.18
N LEU A 105 -2.39 -15.00 11.19
CA LEU A 105 -2.11 -14.08 10.08
C LEU A 105 -1.65 -12.71 10.60
N GLN A 106 -2.26 -12.24 11.68
CA GLN A 106 -1.93 -10.95 12.28
C GLN A 106 -0.52 -10.92 12.90
N ASP A 107 -0.09 -11.99 13.56
CA ASP A 107 1.26 -12.08 14.15
C ASP A 107 2.33 -11.99 13.05
N PHE A 108 2.06 -12.61 11.92
CA PHE A 108 2.96 -12.53 10.77
C PHE A 108 2.97 -11.14 10.14
N ILE A 109 1.82 -10.53 9.91
CA ILE A 109 1.74 -9.17 9.35
C ILE A 109 2.52 -8.22 10.26
N GLU A 110 2.41 -8.37 11.58
CA GLU A 110 3.18 -7.59 12.55
C GLU A 110 4.69 -7.83 12.40
N GLU A 111 5.12 -9.07 12.25
CA GLU A 111 6.55 -9.42 12.08
C GLU A 111 7.10 -8.86 10.76
N GLU A 112 6.40 -9.01 9.66
CA GLU A 112 6.80 -8.42 8.37
C GLU A 112 6.82 -6.89 8.43
N ALA A 113 5.84 -6.26 9.06
CA ALA A 113 5.83 -4.82 9.24
C ALA A 113 7.04 -4.33 10.05
N GLN A 114 7.40 -5.03 11.14
CA GLN A 114 8.61 -4.71 11.92
C GLN A 114 9.89 -4.90 11.12
N LYS A 115 9.99 -5.96 10.33
CA LYS A 115 11.13 -6.24 9.44
C LYS A 115 11.33 -5.12 8.42
N LEU A 116 10.25 -4.73 7.73
CA LEU A 116 10.25 -3.63 6.77
C LEU A 116 10.63 -2.30 7.45
N THR A 117 10.12 -2.05 8.64
CA THR A 117 10.43 -0.85 9.43
C THR A 117 11.93 -0.78 9.78
N ARG A 118 12.55 -1.89 10.19
CA ARG A 118 14.00 -1.94 10.49
C ARG A 118 14.84 -1.52 9.28
N ILE A 119 14.44 -1.94 8.08
CA ILE A 119 15.13 -1.57 6.82
C ILE A 119 14.94 -0.08 6.55
N LEU A 120 13.71 0.45 6.68
CA LEU A 120 13.42 1.85 6.39
C LEU A 120 14.11 2.82 7.35
N LEU A 121 14.14 2.50 8.64
CA LEU A 121 14.79 3.33 9.67
C LEU A 121 16.28 3.05 9.80
N LYS A 122 16.79 1.95 9.21
CA LYS A 122 18.19 1.46 9.43
C LYS A 122 18.48 1.24 10.92
N SER A 123 17.48 0.91 11.71
CA SER A 123 17.53 0.75 13.16
C SER A 123 16.58 -0.33 13.62
N SER A 124 16.95 -1.01 14.69
CA SER A 124 16.11 -1.98 15.40
C SER A 124 15.55 -1.43 16.73
N GLU A 125 15.87 -0.18 17.07
CA GLU A 125 15.37 0.44 18.29
C GLU A 125 13.87 0.72 18.19
N ARG A 126 13.12 0.32 19.21
CA ARG A 126 11.67 0.55 19.30
C ARG A 126 11.37 1.98 19.76
N THR A 127 11.78 2.94 18.94
CA THR A 127 11.45 4.35 19.12
C THR A 127 10.01 4.64 18.71
N GLN A 128 9.50 5.83 19.02
CA GLN A 128 8.18 6.27 18.57
C GLN A 128 8.07 6.23 17.03
N ASN A 129 9.13 6.57 16.32
CA ASN A 129 9.17 6.49 14.85
C ASN A 129 9.03 5.04 14.37
N PHE A 130 9.70 4.10 15.04
CA PHE A 130 9.58 2.68 14.73
C PHE A 130 8.12 2.22 14.90
N LEU A 131 7.47 2.60 15.98
CA LEU A 131 6.08 2.22 16.25
C LEU A 131 5.10 2.81 15.21
N ILE A 132 5.24 4.09 14.85
CA ILE A 132 4.40 4.76 13.85
C ILE A 132 4.54 4.09 12.48
N ILE A 133 5.77 3.82 12.04
CA ILE A 133 6.01 3.20 10.74
C ILE A 133 5.52 1.75 10.74
N THR A 134 5.82 0.97 11.79
CA THR A 134 5.34 -0.42 11.91
C THR A 134 3.82 -0.47 11.86
N TYR A 135 3.13 0.35 12.65
CA TYR A 135 1.68 0.44 12.61
C TYR A 135 1.17 0.74 11.20
N SER A 136 1.75 1.74 10.55
CA SER A 136 1.32 2.17 9.22
C SER A 136 1.48 1.06 8.17
N ILE A 137 2.60 0.35 8.20
CA ILE A 137 2.87 -0.78 7.31
C ILE A 137 1.91 -1.93 7.60
N ARG A 138 1.74 -2.28 8.87
CA ARG A 138 0.82 -3.33 9.31
C ARG A 138 -0.59 -3.09 8.78
N GLU A 139 -1.14 -1.89 8.98
CA GLU A 139 -2.50 -1.57 8.53
C GLU A 139 -2.62 -1.59 7.00
N ALA A 140 -1.60 -1.15 6.27
CA ALA A 140 -1.61 -1.20 4.81
C ALA A 140 -1.55 -2.64 4.27
N ILE A 141 -0.71 -3.52 4.86
CA ILE A 141 -0.65 -4.95 4.50
C ILE A 141 -1.97 -5.64 4.86
N ARG A 142 -2.54 -5.39 6.04
CA ARG A 142 -3.85 -5.92 6.43
C ARG A 142 -4.93 -5.58 5.42
N ASN A 143 -5.02 -4.31 5.03
CA ASN A 143 -5.98 -3.88 4.02
C ASN A 143 -5.81 -4.64 2.71
N ALA A 144 -4.56 -4.85 2.27
CA ALA A 144 -4.29 -5.58 1.04
C ALA A 144 -4.61 -7.08 1.14
N LEU A 145 -4.26 -7.76 2.23
CA LEU A 145 -4.51 -9.20 2.37
C LEU A 145 -5.97 -9.52 2.72
N GLU A 146 -6.58 -8.78 3.67
CA GLU A 146 -7.91 -9.10 4.19
C GLU A 146 -9.06 -8.60 3.29
N HIS A 147 -8.84 -7.52 2.51
CA HIS A 147 -9.91 -6.86 1.75
C HIS A 147 -9.79 -6.98 0.24
N SER A 148 -8.65 -7.41 -0.29
CA SER A 148 -8.45 -7.54 -1.74
C SER A 148 -9.12 -8.77 -2.37
N GLU A 149 -9.41 -9.80 -1.58
CA GLU A 149 -9.88 -11.14 -2.01
C GLU A 149 -8.84 -11.91 -2.85
N THR A 150 -7.58 -11.47 -2.88
CA THR A 150 -6.50 -12.17 -3.58
C THR A 150 -5.60 -12.97 -2.64
N GLY A 151 -5.56 -12.62 -1.35
CA GLY A 151 -4.62 -13.17 -0.37
C GLY A 151 -3.14 -12.87 -0.69
N VAL A 152 -2.89 -11.93 -1.59
CA VAL A 152 -1.56 -11.54 -2.06
C VAL A 152 -1.45 -10.03 -2.16
N CYS A 153 -0.33 -9.48 -1.67
CA CYS A 153 0.04 -8.10 -1.96
C CYS A 153 1.53 -8.01 -2.32
N TYR A 154 1.89 -6.88 -2.91
CA TYR A 154 3.27 -6.56 -3.27
C TYR A 154 3.74 -5.37 -2.48
N VAL A 155 4.97 -5.43 -1.99
CA VAL A 155 5.62 -4.35 -1.27
C VAL A 155 6.89 -3.93 -1.98
N CYS A 156 7.16 -2.63 -2.02
CA CYS A 156 8.47 -2.09 -2.34
C CYS A 156 8.73 -0.85 -1.48
N ALA A 157 10.00 -0.59 -1.16
CA ALA A 157 10.34 0.51 -0.27
C ALA A 157 11.73 1.05 -0.51
N GLN A 158 11.95 2.30 -0.11
CA GLN A 158 13.26 2.94 -0.13
C GLN A 158 13.40 3.95 1.00
N SER A 159 14.61 4.04 1.55
CA SER A 159 15.02 5.10 2.47
C SER A 159 16.20 5.88 1.90
N TRP A 160 16.24 7.17 2.19
CA TRP A 160 17.29 8.09 1.75
C TRP A 160 18.14 8.58 2.92
N ASN A 161 19.30 9.09 2.64
CA ASN A 161 20.24 9.58 3.67
C ASN A 161 19.77 10.85 4.36
N ASN A 162 18.81 11.59 3.77
CA ASN A 162 18.18 12.76 4.37
C ASN A 162 17.06 12.43 5.38
N GLY A 163 16.88 11.15 5.71
CA GLY A 163 15.83 10.68 6.63
C GLY A 163 14.47 10.41 5.97
N LYS A 164 14.28 10.75 4.69
CA LYS A 164 13.07 10.38 3.94
C LYS A 164 12.99 8.87 3.83
N ALA A 165 11.81 8.31 4.06
CA ALA A 165 11.51 6.91 3.81
C ALA A 165 10.18 6.79 3.06
N GLN A 166 10.08 5.85 2.14
CA GLN A 166 8.88 5.60 1.35
C GLN A 166 8.61 4.10 1.28
N ILE A 167 7.35 3.73 1.49
CA ILE A 167 6.88 2.36 1.29
C ILE A 167 5.61 2.36 0.47
N ILE A 168 5.50 1.39 -0.41
CA ILE A 168 4.35 1.15 -1.26
C ILE A 168 3.86 -0.26 -1.01
N ILE A 169 2.58 -0.39 -0.72
CA ILE A 169 1.85 -1.65 -0.67
C ILE A 169 0.77 -1.61 -1.73
N MET A 170 0.70 -2.64 -2.56
CA MET A 170 -0.27 -2.71 -3.65
C MET A 170 -0.82 -4.13 -3.79
N ASP A 171 -2.08 -4.23 -4.19
CA ASP A 171 -2.77 -5.46 -4.53
C ASP A 171 -3.46 -5.36 -5.90
N GLU A 172 -3.86 -6.49 -6.45
CA GLU A 172 -4.61 -6.60 -7.71
C GLU A 172 -6.06 -7.06 -7.45
N GLY A 173 -6.59 -6.81 -6.26
CA GLY A 173 -7.89 -7.29 -5.81
C GLY A 173 -9.07 -6.44 -6.26
N ILE A 174 -10.16 -6.57 -5.50
CA ILE A 174 -11.46 -5.96 -5.83
C ILE A 174 -11.49 -4.43 -5.68
N GLY A 175 -10.54 -3.87 -4.94
CA GLY A 175 -10.46 -2.45 -4.63
C GLY A 175 -11.43 -1.96 -3.55
N ILE A 176 -11.16 -0.76 -3.02
CA ILE A 176 -11.86 -0.19 -1.86
C ILE A 176 -13.35 0.03 -2.15
N TYR A 177 -13.71 0.56 -3.33
CA TYR A 177 -15.12 0.83 -3.65
C TYR A 177 -15.99 -0.43 -3.55
N LYS A 178 -15.57 -1.51 -4.19
CA LYS A 178 -16.31 -2.77 -4.18
C LYS A 178 -16.33 -3.42 -2.80
N SER A 179 -15.23 -3.32 -2.05
CA SER A 179 -15.15 -3.77 -0.66
C SER A 179 -16.16 -3.06 0.24
N LEU A 180 -16.27 -1.72 0.14
CA LEU A 180 -17.26 -0.93 0.88
C LEU A 180 -18.70 -1.18 0.40
N GLN A 181 -18.90 -1.44 -0.90
CA GLN A 181 -20.19 -1.80 -1.46
C GLN A 181 -20.70 -3.12 -0.89
N GLN A 182 -19.85 -4.13 -0.77
CA GLN A 182 -20.21 -5.41 -0.13
C GLN A 182 -20.63 -5.23 1.34
N ALA A 183 -20.06 -4.24 2.03
CA ALA A 183 -20.42 -3.88 3.41
C ALA A 183 -21.70 -3.03 3.53
N ASN A 184 -22.35 -2.71 2.41
CA ASN A 184 -23.54 -1.85 2.38
C ASN A 184 -23.35 -0.50 3.10
N ILE A 185 -22.18 0.12 2.93
CA ILE A 185 -21.87 1.42 3.55
C ILE A 185 -22.84 2.48 3.02
N LYS A 186 -23.48 3.20 3.95
CA LYS A 186 -24.45 4.27 3.61
C LYS A 186 -23.75 5.43 2.89
N ASN A 187 -24.47 6.06 1.96
CA ASN A 187 -23.99 7.22 1.17
C ASN A 187 -22.74 6.93 0.32
N LEU A 188 -22.44 5.65 0.06
CA LEU A 188 -21.34 5.26 -0.80
C LEU A 188 -21.65 5.61 -2.26
N ASP A 189 -20.79 6.38 -2.89
CA ASP A 189 -20.78 6.60 -4.34
C ASP A 189 -19.35 6.55 -4.93
N ASN A 190 -19.25 6.52 -6.24
CA ASN A 190 -17.99 6.40 -6.95
C ASN A 190 -17.10 7.67 -6.86
N ASN A 191 -17.58 8.76 -6.30
CA ASN A 191 -16.79 9.99 -6.15
C ASN A 191 -16.31 10.18 -4.71
N ASN A 192 -16.98 9.61 -3.72
CA ASN A 192 -16.68 9.86 -2.31
C ASN A 192 -16.04 8.66 -1.57
N PHE A 193 -15.97 7.48 -2.17
CA PHE A 193 -15.60 6.26 -1.46
C PHE A 193 -14.19 6.32 -0.81
N LEU A 194 -13.22 7.01 -1.41
CA LEU A 194 -11.91 7.19 -0.79
C LEU A 194 -11.98 8.10 0.44
N ARG A 195 -12.85 9.11 0.41
CA ARG A 195 -13.13 9.97 1.57
C ARG A 195 -13.79 9.19 2.69
N LEU A 196 -14.79 8.38 2.35
CA LEU A 196 -15.45 7.50 3.33
C LEU A 196 -14.46 6.48 3.91
N ALA A 197 -13.58 5.92 3.09
CA ALA A 197 -12.62 4.92 3.55
C ALA A 197 -11.61 5.44 4.59
N ILE A 198 -11.32 6.74 4.60
CA ILE A 198 -10.44 7.37 5.59
C ILE A 198 -11.19 7.93 6.80
N GLU A 199 -12.52 7.80 6.88
CA GLU A 199 -13.28 8.16 8.08
C GLU A 199 -13.16 7.06 9.15
N PRO A 200 -13.15 7.43 10.45
CA PRO A 200 -12.98 6.46 11.52
C PRO A 200 -14.18 5.52 11.62
N GLY A 201 -13.90 4.25 11.86
CA GLY A 201 -14.93 3.23 12.00
C GLY A 201 -15.60 2.83 10.69
N VAL A 202 -15.06 3.17 9.52
CA VAL A 202 -15.56 2.70 8.22
C VAL A 202 -14.76 1.47 7.78
N SER A 203 -15.41 0.33 7.73
CA SER A 203 -14.81 -0.95 7.36
C SER A 203 -15.81 -1.85 6.65
N ARG A 204 -15.27 -2.81 5.85
CA ARG A 204 -16.05 -3.93 5.31
C ARG A 204 -16.75 -4.74 6.41
N THR A 205 -16.18 -4.79 7.60
CA THR A 205 -16.68 -5.61 8.73
C THR A 205 -17.69 -4.91 9.61
N ASN A 206 -18.12 -3.68 9.30
CA ASN A 206 -19.04 -2.90 10.13
C ASN A 206 -20.37 -3.59 10.45
N ASN A 207 -20.82 -4.48 9.58
CA ASN A 207 -22.08 -5.22 9.74
C ASN A 207 -21.88 -6.64 10.29
N LEU A 208 -20.63 -7.04 10.59
CA LEU A 208 -20.32 -8.35 11.13
C LEU A 208 -20.46 -8.35 12.66
N SER A 209 -20.97 -9.44 13.23
CA SER A 209 -20.90 -9.68 14.67
C SER A 209 -19.45 -9.90 15.12
N ALA A 210 -19.19 -9.78 16.42
CA ALA A 210 -17.84 -10.04 16.98
C ALA A 210 -17.33 -11.46 16.67
N LEU A 211 -18.21 -12.44 16.49
CA LEU A 211 -17.86 -13.81 16.12
C LEU A 211 -17.51 -13.95 14.64
N GLU A 212 -18.09 -13.13 13.78
CA GLU A 212 -17.84 -13.13 12.34
C GLU A 212 -16.62 -12.26 11.96
N ASN A 213 -16.31 -11.23 12.77
CA ASN A 213 -15.14 -10.37 12.60
C ASN A 213 -13.89 -11.02 13.20
N ILE A 214 -13.51 -12.18 12.67
CA ILE A 214 -12.36 -12.99 13.15
C ILE A 214 -11.02 -12.24 13.09
N HIS A 215 -10.92 -11.21 12.26
CA HIS A 215 -9.71 -10.39 12.08
C HIS A 215 -9.69 -9.14 12.98
N ASP A 216 -10.73 -8.92 13.81
CA ASP A 216 -10.86 -7.76 14.70
C ASP A 216 -10.66 -6.42 13.98
N ASN A 217 -11.27 -6.29 12.81
CA ASN A 217 -11.13 -5.13 11.92
C ASN A 217 -12.13 -4.05 12.32
N SER A 218 -11.65 -2.91 12.77
CA SER A 218 -12.47 -1.83 13.33
C SER A 218 -12.65 -0.61 12.41
N GLY A 219 -11.97 -0.60 11.25
CA GLY A 219 -12.05 0.51 10.28
C GLY A 219 -11.27 1.77 10.69
N TYR A 220 -10.25 1.63 11.53
CA TYR A 220 -9.40 2.75 11.92
C TYR A 220 -8.08 2.82 11.16
N GLY A 221 -7.69 1.76 10.45
CA GLY A 221 -6.39 1.68 9.78
C GLY A 221 -6.14 2.84 8.82
N LEU A 222 -6.99 3.03 7.81
CA LEU A 222 -6.83 4.13 6.83
C LEU A 222 -7.00 5.52 7.46
N TYR A 223 -7.85 5.67 8.48
CA TYR A 223 -7.97 6.90 9.27
C TYR A 223 -6.63 7.26 9.92
N VAL A 224 -5.97 6.31 10.57
CA VAL A 224 -4.66 6.55 11.19
C VAL A 224 -3.60 6.89 10.14
N LEU A 225 -3.56 6.14 9.01
CA LEU A 225 -2.62 6.44 7.92
C LEU A 225 -2.79 7.87 7.38
N TYR A 226 -4.03 8.32 7.23
CA TYR A 226 -4.35 9.68 6.82
C TYR A 226 -3.78 10.73 7.79
N HIS A 227 -4.00 10.55 9.09
CA HIS A 227 -3.51 11.50 10.11
C HIS A 227 -1.99 11.46 10.29
N VAL A 228 -1.37 10.27 10.20
CA VAL A 228 0.09 10.11 10.20
C VAL A 228 0.71 10.86 9.01
N ALA A 229 0.14 10.73 7.82
CA ALA A 229 0.63 11.43 6.64
C ALA A 229 0.52 12.95 6.77
N ARG A 230 -0.60 13.44 7.30
CA ARG A 230 -0.80 14.89 7.56
C ARG A 230 0.15 15.47 8.60
N SER A 231 0.70 14.63 9.44
CA SER A 231 1.64 15.03 10.49
C SER A 231 3.10 14.90 10.04
N PHE A 232 3.44 13.86 9.26
CA PHE A 232 4.83 13.47 9.07
C PHE A 232 5.26 13.31 7.62
N GLY A 233 4.36 13.41 6.65
CA GLY A 233 4.78 13.21 5.27
C GLY A 233 3.67 13.26 4.22
N ARG A 234 3.45 12.15 3.52
CA ARG A 234 2.50 12.06 2.42
C ARG A 234 1.88 10.67 2.35
N LEU A 235 0.59 10.63 2.03
CA LEU A 235 -0.15 9.41 1.71
C LEU A 235 -0.70 9.53 0.29
N VAL A 236 -0.57 8.47 -0.49
CA VAL A 236 -1.34 8.26 -1.72
C VAL A 236 -2.17 6.99 -1.52
N ILE A 237 -3.48 7.12 -1.66
CA ILE A 237 -4.39 5.99 -1.79
C ILE A 237 -4.95 6.02 -3.20
N SER A 238 -4.79 4.92 -3.94
CA SER A 238 -5.40 4.78 -5.25
C SER A 238 -6.14 3.45 -5.33
N SER A 239 -7.38 3.49 -5.77
CA SER A 239 -8.22 2.31 -5.92
C SER A 239 -9.41 2.60 -6.84
N SER A 240 -9.88 1.57 -7.55
CA SER A 240 -11.12 1.65 -8.34
C SER A 240 -11.19 2.90 -9.23
N GLN A 241 -10.10 3.21 -9.93
CA GLN A 241 -9.96 4.33 -10.87
C GLN A 241 -9.89 5.73 -10.23
N LYS A 242 -9.79 5.84 -8.93
CA LYS A 242 -9.65 7.11 -8.20
C LYS A 242 -8.38 7.13 -7.37
N TYR A 243 -7.88 8.31 -7.10
CA TYR A 243 -6.81 8.49 -6.13
C TYR A 243 -7.08 9.69 -5.21
N LEU A 244 -6.54 9.59 -4.01
CA LEU A 244 -6.46 10.66 -3.02
C LEU A 244 -5.00 10.80 -2.59
N VAL A 245 -4.48 12.01 -2.67
CA VAL A 245 -3.15 12.39 -2.16
C VAL A 245 -3.33 13.33 -0.99
N VAL A 246 -2.64 13.04 0.11
CA VAL A 246 -2.66 13.86 1.33
C VAL A 246 -1.23 14.17 1.73
N THR A 247 -0.94 15.43 2.08
CA THR A 247 0.40 15.89 2.45
C THR A 247 0.44 16.47 3.86
N LYS A 248 1.63 16.54 4.46
CA LYS A 248 1.85 17.18 5.77
C LYS A 248 1.45 18.67 5.82
N ASP A 249 1.45 19.35 4.67
CA ASP A 249 0.95 20.73 4.57
C ASP A 249 -0.58 20.81 4.56
N LYS A 250 -1.26 19.68 4.83
CA LYS A 250 -2.71 19.51 4.80
C LYS A 250 -3.35 19.80 3.43
N LYS A 251 -2.56 19.76 2.35
CA LYS A 251 -3.06 19.80 0.99
C LYS A 251 -3.56 18.42 0.58
N GLU A 252 -4.66 18.42 -0.16
CA GLU A 252 -5.29 17.22 -0.64
C GLU A 252 -5.57 17.35 -2.14
N PHE A 253 -5.32 16.29 -2.87
CA PHE A 253 -5.51 16.23 -4.31
C PHE A 253 -6.26 14.93 -4.64
N GLU A 254 -7.24 15.06 -5.50
CA GLU A 254 -8.00 13.92 -6.02
C GLU A 254 -7.97 13.91 -7.53
N GLY A 255 -8.09 12.73 -8.09
CA GLY A 255 -8.17 12.54 -9.53
C GLY A 255 -8.44 11.09 -9.88
N SER A 256 -8.20 10.76 -11.14
CA SER A 256 -8.48 9.41 -11.63
C SER A 256 -7.43 8.93 -12.61
N PHE A 257 -7.08 7.66 -12.49
CA PHE A 257 -6.36 6.87 -13.49
C PHE A 257 -6.78 5.40 -13.38
N SER A 258 -6.76 4.70 -14.52
CA SER A 258 -7.26 3.33 -14.54
C SER A 258 -6.23 2.35 -14.04
N HIS A 259 -6.58 1.59 -13.01
CA HIS A 259 -5.86 0.39 -12.58
C HIS A 259 -6.79 -0.54 -11.79
N THR A 260 -6.41 -1.80 -11.66
CA THR A 260 -7.09 -2.80 -10.84
C THR A 260 -6.48 -2.83 -9.45
N GLY A 261 -7.27 -3.17 -8.42
CA GLY A 261 -6.81 -3.31 -7.04
C GLY A 261 -6.66 -2.01 -6.28
N THR A 262 -5.75 -2.01 -5.31
CA THR A 262 -5.46 -0.87 -4.45
C THR A 262 -3.95 -0.62 -4.36
N LEU A 263 -3.56 0.65 -4.29
CA LEU A 263 -2.21 1.08 -3.95
C LEU A 263 -2.28 2.03 -2.76
N ILE A 264 -1.46 1.76 -1.76
CA ILE A 264 -1.18 2.64 -0.63
C ILE A 264 0.31 2.96 -0.66
N ALA A 265 0.66 4.23 -0.86
CA ALA A 265 2.03 4.71 -0.76
C ALA A 265 2.16 5.69 0.40
N LEU A 266 3.08 5.41 1.31
CA LEU A 266 3.40 6.24 2.46
C LEU A 266 4.82 6.79 2.32
N THR A 267 4.94 8.10 2.44
CA THR A 267 6.24 8.78 2.50
C THR A 267 6.37 9.46 3.85
N PHE A 268 7.44 9.17 4.57
CA PHE A 268 7.80 9.83 5.81
C PHE A 268 8.92 10.84 5.51
N GLU A 269 8.69 12.12 5.80
CA GLU A 269 9.63 13.22 5.54
C GLU A 269 10.17 13.85 6.82
N SER A 270 9.45 13.64 7.92
CA SER A 270 9.81 14.10 9.26
C SER A 270 9.29 13.11 10.28
N TYR A 271 9.81 13.20 11.49
CA TYR A 271 9.42 12.32 12.58
C TYR A 271 9.18 13.15 13.84
N PRO A 272 8.30 12.69 14.74
CA PRO A 272 8.07 13.38 16.00
C PRO A 272 9.33 13.39 16.87
N ASN A 273 9.58 14.53 17.51
CA ASN A 273 10.65 14.68 18.50
C ASN A 273 10.19 14.28 19.92
N ASP A 274 8.93 13.89 20.05
CA ASP A 274 8.25 13.68 21.33
C ASP A 274 7.99 12.19 21.56
N SER A 275 8.07 11.75 22.80
CA SER A 275 7.80 10.37 23.22
C SER A 275 6.31 10.08 23.44
N ARG A 276 5.41 10.98 23.06
CA ARG A 276 3.97 10.77 23.20
C ARG A 276 3.48 9.68 22.25
N ASP A 277 2.53 8.91 22.72
CA ASP A 277 1.86 7.87 21.93
C ASP A 277 0.89 8.49 20.91
N ILE A 278 1.46 8.89 19.77
CA ILE A 278 0.74 9.58 18.70
C ILE A 278 -0.34 8.69 18.10
N ILE A 279 -0.10 7.40 17.96
CA ILE A 279 -1.10 6.47 17.39
C ILE A 279 -2.33 6.41 18.29
N ASN A 280 -2.14 6.23 19.61
CA ASN A 280 -3.27 6.20 20.54
C ASN A 280 -4.03 7.53 20.57
N MET A 281 -3.33 8.67 20.49
CA MET A 281 -3.99 9.98 20.39
C MET A 281 -4.86 10.11 19.14
N ILE A 282 -4.35 9.66 17.96
CA ILE A 282 -5.11 9.67 16.71
C ILE A 282 -6.33 8.72 16.83
N VAL A 283 -6.14 7.52 17.36
CA VAL A 283 -7.23 6.54 17.52
C VAL A 283 -8.28 7.08 18.47
N GLN A 284 -7.89 7.66 19.62
CA GLN A 284 -8.84 8.25 20.58
C GLN A 284 -9.65 9.38 19.94
N SER A 285 -9.01 10.30 19.21
CA SER A 285 -9.72 11.34 18.48
C SER A 285 -10.71 10.76 17.46
N GLY A 286 -10.31 9.70 16.77
CA GLY A 286 -11.21 8.99 15.84
C GLY A 286 -12.38 8.30 16.55
N GLU A 287 -12.21 7.77 17.77
CA GLU A 287 -13.31 7.19 18.54
C GLU A 287 -14.37 8.24 18.94
N GLU A 288 -13.92 9.43 19.31
CA GLU A 288 -14.83 10.56 19.61
C GLU A 288 -15.61 10.98 18.37
N GLU A 289 -14.93 11.08 17.22
CA GLU A 289 -15.52 11.42 15.93
C GLU A 289 -16.49 10.34 15.44
N ALA A 290 -16.12 9.06 15.52
CA ALA A 290 -16.97 7.92 15.17
C ALA A 290 -18.22 7.85 16.05
N ALA A 291 -18.07 8.07 17.37
CA ALA A 291 -19.19 8.08 18.31
C ALA A 291 -20.23 9.18 17.98
N ALA A 292 -19.75 10.38 17.59
CA ALA A 292 -20.63 11.46 17.14
C ALA A 292 -21.44 11.09 15.88
N GLN A 293 -20.95 10.14 15.07
CA GLN A 293 -21.59 9.64 13.86
C GLN A 293 -22.34 8.30 14.07
N GLY A 294 -22.40 7.80 15.31
CA GLY A 294 -23.04 6.53 15.65
C GLY A 294 -22.32 5.29 15.11
N ARG A 295 -20.99 5.39 14.90
CA ARG A 295 -20.14 4.29 14.42
C ARG A 295 -19.44 3.55 15.57
N ASN A 296 -18.88 2.39 15.25
CA ASN A 296 -18.18 1.54 16.23
C ASN A 296 -16.87 2.16 16.70
N LYS A 297 -16.48 1.82 17.95
CA LYS A 297 -15.17 2.15 18.50
C LYS A 297 -14.08 1.30 17.86
N SER A 298 -12.83 1.73 18.04
CA SER A 298 -11.66 0.96 17.62
C SER A 298 -11.55 -0.37 18.38
N SER A 299 -10.96 -1.35 17.75
CA SER A 299 -10.64 -2.62 18.37
C SER A 299 -9.43 -2.49 19.34
N VAL A 300 -9.26 -3.49 20.21
CA VAL A 300 -8.08 -3.55 21.09
C VAL A 300 -6.78 -3.58 20.28
N ARG A 301 -6.80 -4.28 19.13
CA ARG A 301 -5.63 -4.38 18.24
C ARG A 301 -5.29 -3.09 17.52
N SER A 302 -6.27 -2.23 17.24
CA SER A 302 -6.01 -0.90 16.69
C SER A 302 -5.30 0.03 17.68
N LYS A 303 -5.23 -0.35 18.97
CA LYS A 303 -4.56 0.38 20.04
C LYS A 303 -3.25 -0.26 20.47
N SER A 304 -2.99 -1.50 20.08
CA SER A 304 -1.78 -2.24 20.48
C SER A 304 -0.64 -2.01 19.47
N LEU A 305 0.48 -1.57 19.98
CA LEU A 305 1.76 -1.47 19.29
C LEU A 305 2.77 -2.44 19.92
#